data_8e1a3340d57248df0ee3c8040e989ce2
#
_entry.id   8e1a3340d57248df0ee3c8040e989ce2
#
_cell.length_a   1.000
_cell.length_b   1.000
_cell.length_c   1.000
_cell.angle_alpha   90.00
_cell.angle_beta   90.00
_cell.angle_gamma   90.00
#
_symmetry.space_group_name_H-M   'P 1'
#
loop_
_entity.id
_entity.type
_entity.pdbx_description
1 polymer ?
#
loop_
_entity_poly.entity_id
_entity_poly.type
_entity_poly.pdbx_seq_one_letter_code
_entity_poly.pdbx_strand_id
1 'polypeptide(L)'
;MAGLNIAFFGSSLVSAYWNGAATYYRGIVRALAAHGHRVTFYEPDAYDRQKHRDMDDPDWARVVVYEADAASALRAVEQARGADVLVKASGVGANDALLEAAIPDLARAGTVSIFWDVDAPATLARMRADPQDPFRAQVPRYDMVLTYGGGQPVIDAYRAFGARLCVPIYNALDPDTHHPVPPDPRFAADLGFMASRLPDREARCDAFFFRAAALAPGRRFLLGGNGWDGKGMSPNIRYVGHVYTRDHNALNCSALAVLNVTRDSMAETGFSPPTRVFEAAGAGACLITDAWEGIELFLDPGTEVMVARDGAEVASHVEALTPERARRIGEAARRRMLAGHTYAHRAIEVVRLLTGAAAPAARRTA
;
A
#
# COMPACT_ATOMS: atom_id res chain seq x y z
N MET A 1 24.67 6.08 12.94
CA MET A 1 25.15 6.32 11.55
C MET A 1 24.76 7.74 11.16
N ALA A 2 25.56 8.42 10.31
CA ALA A 2 25.15 9.70 9.76
C ALA A 2 23.88 9.50 8.92
N GLY A 3 22.92 10.44 9.02
CA GLY A 3 21.69 10.38 8.25
C GLY A 3 21.97 10.48 6.75
N LEU A 4 21.35 9.60 5.94
CA LEU A 4 21.44 9.62 4.48
C LEU A 4 20.53 10.70 3.89
N ASN A 5 20.97 11.29 2.76
CA ASN A 5 20.12 12.14 1.92
C ASN A 5 19.45 11.27 0.87
N ILE A 6 18.13 11.18 0.92
CA ILE A 6 17.32 10.34 0.04
C ILE A 6 16.53 11.24 -0.90
N ALA A 7 16.74 11.12 -2.20
CA ALA A 7 15.89 11.74 -3.21
C ALA A 7 14.86 10.72 -3.69
N PHE A 8 13.59 11.00 -3.46
CA PHE A 8 12.49 10.09 -3.73
C PHE A 8 11.55 10.67 -4.80
N PHE A 9 11.53 10.07 -5.99
CA PHE A 9 10.65 10.46 -7.10
C PHE A 9 9.39 9.59 -7.07
N GLY A 10 8.27 10.19 -6.72
CA GLY A 10 6.98 9.52 -6.55
C GLY A 10 5.80 10.30 -7.13
N SER A 11 4.62 9.72 -7.05
CA SER A 11 3.41 10.30 -7.65
C SER A 11 2.92 11.56 -6.92
N SER A 12 2.75 11.52 -5.62
CA SER A 12 2.56 12.66 -4.72
C SER A 12 2.61 12.20 -3.26
N LEU A 13 3.24 12.99 -2.42
CA LEU A 13 3.24 12.84 -0.96
C LEU A 13 2.08 13.61 -0.32
N VAL A 14 1.76 14.78 -0.87
CA VAL A 14 0.82 15.75 -0.28
C VAL A 14 -0.62 15.60 -0.76
N SER A 15 -0.86 14.69 -1.72
CA SER A 15 -2.20 14.44 -2.25
C SER A 15 -2.47 12.94 -2.44
N ALA A 16 -3.57 12.47 -1.83
CA ALA A 16 -4.13 11.14 -2.06
C ALA A 16 -5.12 11.11 -3.25
N TYR A 17 -5.35 12.23 -3.90
CA TYR A 17 -6.26 12.34 -5.04
C TYR A 17 -5.72 11.55 -6.23
N TRP A 18 -6.50 10.53 -6.67
CA TRP A 18 -6.07 9.56 -7.68
C TRP A 18 -4.67 8.97 -7.40
N ASN A 19 -4.35 8.74 -6.12
CA ASN A 19 -3.05 8.29 -5.68
C ASN A 19 -3.15 7.29 -4.53
N GLY A 20 -3.38 6.03 -4.86
CA GLY A 20 -3.49 4.95 -3.89
C GLY A 20 -2.20 4.66 -3.11
N ALA A 21 -1.05 5.14 -3.58
CA ALA A 21 0.24 4.97 -2.93
C ALA A 21 0.57 6.04 -1.88
N ALA A 22 -0.23 7.13 -1.78
CA ALA A 22 0.08 8.26 -0.89
C ALA A 22 0.27 7.84 0.57
N THR A 23 -0.63 7.02 1.10
CA THR A 23 -0.55 6.52 2.49
C THR A 23 0.73 5.74 2.73
N TYR A 24 1.12 4.90 1.77
CA TYR A 24 2.36 4.12 1.84
C TYR A 24 3.59 5.04 1.82
N TYR A 25 3.65 6.01 0.88
CA TYR A 25 4.76 6.96 0.84
C TYR A 25 4.88 7.76 2.13
N ARG A 26 3.77 8.28 2.66
CA ARG A 26 3.74 9.03 3.92
C ARG A 26 4.30 8.20 5.07
N GLY A 27 3.83 6.96 5.20
CA GLY A 27 4.28 6.06 6.25
C GLY A 27 5.78 5.76 6.19
N ILE A 28 6.28 5.36 5.01
CA ILE A 28 7.69 4.95 4.87
C ILE A 28 8.64 6.16 4.94
N VAL A 29 8.31 7.29 4.30
CA VAL A 29 9.16 8.49 4.30
C VAL A 29 9.24 9.09 5.70
N ARG A 30 8.10 9.20 6.41
CA ARG A 30 8.06 9.66 7.81
C ARG A 30 8.89 8.76 8.73
N ALA A 31 8.79 7.44 8.56
CA ALA A 31 9.55 6.49 9.35
C ALA A 31 11.06 6.56 9.06
N LEU A 32 11.46 6.74 7.79
CA LEU A 32 12.87 6.97 7.42
C LEU A 32 13.40 8.27 8.03
N ALA A 33 12.61 9.34 8.03
CA ALA A 33 12.98 10.61 8.67
C ALA A 33 13.15 10.45 10.19
N ALA A 34 12.27 9.70 10.85
CA ALA A 34 12.39 9.38 12.27
C ALA A 34 13.66 8.57 12.61
N HIS A 35 14.22 7.84 11.65
CA HIS A 35 15.52 7.19 11.75
C HIS A 35 16.72 8.12 11.44
N GLY A 36 16.48 9.43 11.28
CA GLY A 36 17.51 10.44 11.08
C GLY A 36 17.94 10.63 9.62
N HIS A 37 17.22 10.07 8.64
CA HIS A 37 17.47 10.31 7.22
C HIS A 37 16.77 11.58 6.75
N ARG A 38 17.34 12.28 5.78
CA ARG A 38 16.73 13.45 5.14
C ARG A 38 16.12 13.06 3.81
N VAL A 39 14.82 13.16 3.69
CA VAL A 39 14.10 12.80 2.46
C VAL A 39 13.66 14.07 1.73
N THR A 40 14.04 14.19 0.45
CA THR A 40 13.44 15.13 -0.49
C THR A 40 12.54 14.33 -1.43
N PHE A 41 11.24 14.61 -1.40
CA PHE A 41 10.24 13.96 -2.22
C PHE A 41 9.96 14.85 -3.45
N TYR A 42 10.25 14.33 -4.63
CA TYR A 42 10.00 14.98 -5.91
C TYR A 42 8.71 14.44 -6.51
N GLU A 43 7.75 15.33 -6.78
CA GLU A 43 6.46 14.98 -7.35
C GLU A 43 6.06 15.89 -8.51
N PRO A 44 5.48 15.36 -9.61
CA PRO A 44 5.02 16.18 -10.72
C PRO A 44 3.69 16.87 -10.36
N ASP A 45 3.50 18.11 -10.85
CA ASP A 45 2.19 18.74 -10.89
C ASP A 45 1.36 18.10 -12.01
N ALA A 46 0.70 17.00 -11.70
CA ALA A 46 -0.08 16.20 -12.63
C ALA A 46 -1.39 15.74 -11.99
N TYR A 47 -2.40 15.51 -12.84
CA TYR A 47 -3.72 14.99 -12.43
C TYR A 47 -4.45 15.88 -11.42
N ASP A 48 -4.22 17.17 -11.44
CA ASP A 48 -4.79 18.13 -10.48
C ASP A 48 -4.46 17.82 -9.01
N ARG A 49 -3.44 17.03 -8.71
CA ARG A 49 -3.07 16.64 -7.34
C ARG A 49 -2.74 17.84 -6.46
N GLN A 50 -2.06 18.85 -7.02
CA GLN A 50 -1.74 20.06 -6.26
C GLN A 50 -2.98 20.89 -5.88
N LYS A 51 -4.07 20.81 -6.66
CA LYS A 51 -5.35 21.43 -6.34
C LYS A 51 -6.15 20.62 -5.29
N HIS A 52 -5.84 19.35 -5.13
CA HIS A 52 -6.53 18.42 -4.24
C HIS A 52 -5.58 17.88 -3.15
N ARG A 53 -4.76 18.77 -2.61
CA ARG A 53 -3.91 18.43 -1.46
C ARG A 53 -4.79 18.15 -0.25
N ASP A 54 -4.48 17.09 0.48
CA ASP A 54 -5.15 16.69 1.72
C ASP A 54 -4.23 16.80 2.94
N MET A 55 -3.00 17.33 2.74
CA MET A 55 -2.08 17.76 3.79
C MET A 55 -1.18 18.90 3.32
N ASP A 56 -0.67 19.67 4.26
CA ASP A 56 0.39 20.66 4.04
C ASP A 56 1.75 19.97 3.84
N ASP A 57 2.76 20.75 3.46
CA ASP A 57 4.14 20.25 3.41
C ASP A 57 4.56 19.76 4.81
N PRO A 58 4.95 18.49 4.94
CA PRO A 58 5.33 17.95 6.24
C PRO A 58 6.71 18.44 6.68
N ASP A 59 6.93 18.56 7.99
CA ASP A 59 8.21 18.90 8.59
C ASP A 59 9.25 17.77 8.51
N TRP A 60 8.82 16.54 8.27
CA TRP A 60 9.67 15.34 8.16
C TRP A 60 10.15 15.04 6.73
N ALA A 61 9.74 15.79 5.72
CA ALA A 61 10.25 15.66 4.35
C ALA A 61 10.20 17.00 3.62
N ARG A 62 11.20 17.26 2.78
CA ARG A 62 11.13 18.36 1.83
C ARG A 62 10.34 17.89 0.60
N VAL A 63 9.28 18.60 0.23
CA VAL A 63 8.52 18.34 -0.99
C VAL A 63 8.98 19.29 -2.09
N VAL A 64 9.29 18.76 -3.27
CA VAL A 64 9.65 19.52 -4.48
C VAL A 64 8.65 19.17 -5.56
N VAL A 65 7.75 20.09 -5.84
CA VAL A 65 6.79 19.98 -6.94
C VAL A 65 7.46 20.51 -8.22
N TYR A 66 7.36 19.76 -9.32
CA TYR A 66 7.88 20.16 -10.62
C TYR A 66 6.80 20.02 -11.70
N GLU A 67 6.86 20.86 -12.74
CA GLU A 67 5.95 20.79 -13.88
C GLU A 67 6.04 19.43 -14.57
N ALA A 68 4.90 18.91 -15.03
CA ALA A 68 4.80 17.56 -15.61
C ALA A 68 5.42 17.41 -17.02
N ASP A 69 6.29 18.35 -17.44
CA ASP A 69 7.04 18.27 -18.69
C ASP A 69 8.42 17.61 -18.53
N ALA A 70 9.00 17.14 -19.64
CA ALA A 70 10.27 16.43 -19.63
C ALA A 70 11.46 17.28 -19.15
N ALA A 71 11.47 18.58 -19.49
CA ALA A 71 12.58 19.47 -19.12
C ALA A 71 12.57 19.74 -17.62
N SER A 72 11.38 19.92 -17.03
CA SER A 72 11.21 20.09 -15.58
C SER A 72 11.55 18.82 -14.83
N ALA A 73 11.16 17.65 -15.34
CA ALA A 73 11.54 16.37 -14.77
C ALA A 73 13.07 16.17 -14.74
N LEU A 74 13.78 16.49 -15.85
CA LEU A 74 15.25 16.43 -15.90
C LEU A 74 15.91 17.42 -14.94
N ARG A 75 15.36 18.65 -14.80
CA ARG A 75 15.85 19.60 -13.79
C ARG A 75 15.68 19.07 -12.36
N ALA A 76 14.56 18.43 -12.07
CA ALA A 76 14.34 17.79 -10.78
C ALA A 76 15.34 16.64 -10.52
N VAL A 77 15.63 15.82 -11.54
CA VAL A 77 16.67 14.79 -11.47
C VAL A 77 18.04 15.41 -11.19
N GLU A 78 18.41 16.50 -11.87
CA GLU A 78 19.69 17.17 -11.63
C GLU A 78 19.78 17.77 -10.22
N GLN A 79 18.69 18.29 -9.67
CA GLN A 79 18.64 18.76 -8.27
C GLN A 79 18.87 17.64 -7.25
N ALA A 80 18.60 16.41 -7.61
CA ALA A 80 18.86 15.24 -6.76
C ALA A 80 20.34 14.79 -6.80
N ARG A 81 21.17 15.42 -7.61
CA ARG A 81 22.60 15.14 -7.70
C ARG A 81 23.26 15.35 -6.34
N GLY A 82 23.97 14.34 -5.87
CA GLY A 82 24.62 14.36 -4.56
C GLY A 82 23.77 13.74 -3.44
N ALA A 83 22.59 13.19 -3.74
CA ALA A 83 21.90 12.32 -2.80
C ALA A 83 22.67 11.00 -2.61
N ASP A 84 22.62 10.46 -1.39
CA ASP A 84 23.21 9.17 -1.07
C ASP A 84 22.36 8.02 -1.63
N VAL A 85 21.04 8.25 -1.75
CA VAL A 85 20.06 7.29 -2.26
C VAL A 85 19.13 7.97 -3.25
N LEU A 86 18.99 7.37 -4.42
CA LEU A 86 18.09 7.81 -5.48
C LEU A 86 16.97 6.78 -5.65
N VAL A 87 15.73 7.17 -5.38
CA VAL A 87 14.56 6.31 -5.49
C VAL A 87 13.66 6.79 -6.62
N LYS A 88 13.34 5.90 -7.56
CA LYS A 88 12.26 6.07 -8.54
C LYS A 88 11.12 5.12 -8.18
N ALA A 89 10.00 5.65 -7.76
CA ALA A 89 8.80 4.85 -7.54
C ALA A 89 8.08 4.54 -8.86
N SER A 90 7.40 3.39 -8.97
CA SER A 90 6.53 3.12 -10.12
C SER A 90 5.31 4.03 -10.11
N GLY A 91 4.72 4.29 -11.29
CA GLY A 91 3.47 5.04 -11.41
C GLY A 91 3.54 6.47 -10.90
N VAL A 92 4.63 7.19 -11.16
CA VAL A 92 4.73 8.64 -10.91
C VAL A 92 3.62 9.37 -11.65
N GLY A 93 3.30 8.90 -12.86
CA GLY A 93 2.17 9.37 -13.65
C GLY A 93 2.54 10.38 -14.74
N ALA A 94 3.74 10.95 -14.65
CA ALA A 94 4.29 11.82 -15.69
C ALA A 94 5.77 11.50 -15.91
N ASN A 95 6.17 11.37 -17.17
CA ASN A 95 7.56 11.11 -17.57
C ASN A 95 8.20 9.83 -16.96
N ASP A 96 7.40 8.79 -16.68
CA ASP A 96 7.87 7.57 -16.03
C ASP A 96 9.08 6.95 -16.73
N ALA A 97 9.02 6.73 -18.06
CA ALA A 97 10.11 6.13 -18.80
C ALA A 97 11.40 7.00 -18.80
N LEU A 98 11.24 8.34 -18.84
CA LEU A 98 12.37 9.25 -18.72
C LEU A 98 13.04 9.17 -17.36
N LEU A 99 12.25 9.15 -16.27
CA LEU A 99 12.76 9.03 -14.91
C LEU A 99 13.38 7.64 -14.67
N GLU A 100 12.78 6.57 -15.21
CA GLU A 100 13.30 5.20 -15.15
C GLU A 100 14.70 5.07 -15.74
N ALA A 101 15.00 5.82 -16.80
CA ALA A 101 16.32 5.86 -17.43
C ALA A 101 17.28 6.82 -16.72
N ALA A 102 16.82 8.04 -16.38
CA ALA A 102 17.67 9.11 -15.86
C ALA A 102 18.17 8.88 -14.43
N ILE A 103 17.38 8.23 -13.58
CA ILE A 103 17.76 8.00 -12.17
C ILE A 103 19.00 7.10 -12.04
N PRO A 104 19.10 5.93 -12.69
CA PRO A 104 20.32 5.14 -12.63
C PRO A 104 21.52 5.82 -13.32
N ASP A 105 21.29 6.69 -14.33
CA ASP A 105 22.37 7.49 -14.95
C ASP A 105 22.95 8.54 -13.99
N LEU A 106 22.16 9.05 -13.06
CA LEU A 106 22.62 10.02 -12.07
C LEU A 106 23.46 9.37 -10.97
N ALA A 107 23.31 8.07 -10.73
CA ALA A 107 24.01 7.34 -9.69
C ALA A 107 25.52 7.36 -9.91
N ARG A 108 26.29 7.66 -8.86
CA ARG A 108 27.75 7.70 -8.87
C ARG A 108 28.29 6.65 -7.89
N ALA A 109 29.60 6.50 -7.85
CA ALA A 109 30.26 5.65 -6.85
C ALA A 109 29.82 6.08 -5.44
N GLY A 110 29.25 5.17 -4.68
CA GLY A 110 28.71 5.41 -3.33
C GLY A 110 27.23 5.84 -3.27
N THR A 111 26.58 6.08 -4.41
CA THR A 111 25.13 6.33 -4.49
C THR A 111 24.39 5.01 -4.70
N VAL A 112 23.31 4.78 -3.98
CA VAL A 112 22.43 3.63 -4.17
C VAL A 112 21.20 4.03 -4.99
N SER A 113 20.96 3.34 -6.10
CA SER A 113 19.80 3.54 -6.98
C SER A 113 18.74 2.47 -6.74
N ILE A 114 17.50 2.90 -6.52
CA ILE A 114 16.37 2.03 -6.18
C ILE A 114 15.22 2.26 -7.14
N PHE A 115 14.70 1.19 -7.74
CA PHE A 115 13.36 1.19 -8.28
C PHE A 115 12.39 0.69 -7.21
N TRP A 116 11.42 1.51 -6.82
CA TRP A 116 10.46 1.16 -5.78
C TRP A 116 9.09 0.94 -6.40
N ASP A 117 8.74 -0.32 -6.61
CA ASP A 117 7.51 -0.69 -7.29
C ASP A 117 6.32 -0.81 -6.33
N VAL A 118 5.38 0.10 -6.45
CA VAL A 118 4.14 0.12 -5.65
C VAL A 118 2.97 -0.61 -6.35
N ASP A 119 3.17 -1.11 -7.57
CA ASP A 119 2.19 -1.94 -8.30
C ASP A 119 2.92 -2.99 -9.18
N ALA A 120 3.69 -3.86 -8.54
CA ALA A 120 4.50 -4.86 -9.22
C ALA A 120 3.71 -5.78 -10.18
N PRO A 121 2.47 -6.21 -9.88
CA PRO A 121 1.68 -6.97 -10.85
C PRO A 121 1.47 -6.24 -12.17
N ALA A 122 1.13 -4.94 -12.13
CA ALA A 122 0.92 -4.13 -13.34
C ALA A 122 2.24 -3.89 -14.10
N THR A 123 3.33 -3.53 -13.39
CA THR A 123 4.65 -3.33 -13.99
C THR A 123 5.15 -4.58 -14.69
N LEU A 124 5.06 -5.74 -14.02
CA LEU A 124 5.51 -7.03 -14.56
C LEU A 124 4.62 -7.49 -15.73
N ALA A 125 3.31 -7.27 -15.65
CA ALA A 125 2.39 -7.59 -16.75
C ALA A 125 2.72 -6.78 -18.01
N ARG A 126 2.97 -5.46 -17.86
CA ARG A 126 3.40 -4.57 -18.94
C ARG A 126 4.68 -5.07 -19.61
N MET A 127 5.72 -5.36 -18.82
CA MET A 127 6.99 -5.88 -19.32
C MET A 127 6.86 -7.25 -19.99
N ARG A 128 5.97 -8.13 -19.52
CA ARG A 128 5.73 -9.44 -20.14
C ARG A 128 5.01 -9.32 -21.47
N ALA A 129 4.03 -8.42 -21.55
CA ALA A 129 3.21 -8.21 -22.74
C ALA A 129 3.99 -7.55 -23.89
N ASP A 130 4.96 -6.69 -23.58
CA ASP A 130 5.76 -5.98 -24.58
C ASP A 130 7.26 -6.32 -24.44
N PRO A 131 7.83 -7.13 -25.35
CA PRO A 131 9.28 -7.41 -25.40
C PRO A 131 10.14 -6.15 -25.64
N GLN A 132 9.55 -5.07 -26.17
CA GLN A 132 10.23 -3.79 -26.44
C GLN A 132 10.01 -2.76 -25.31
N ASP A 133 9.34 -3.14 -24.21
CA ASP A 133 9.15 -2.23 -23.07
C ASP A 133 10.52 -1.67 -22.61
N PRO A 134 10.71 -0.32 -22.66
CA PRO A 134 12.01 0.28 -22.36
C PRO A 134 12.48 0.03 -20.93
N PHE A 135 11.56 -0.24 -19.99
CA PHE A 135 11.92 -0.48 -18.60
C PHE A 135 12.66 -1.82 -18.41
N ARG A 136 12.45 -2.80 -19.31
CA ARG A 136 13.20 -4.08 -19.27
C ARG A 136 14.71 -3.89 -19.27
N ALA A 137 15.19 -2.92 -20.06
CA ALA A 137 16.61 -2.58 -20.11
C ALA A 137 17.09 -1.77 -18.89
N GLN A 138 16.19 -1.17 -18.13
CA GLN A 138 16.52 -0.37 -16.95
C GLN A 138 16.62 -1.21 -15.68
N VAL A 139 15.85 -2.30 -15.56
CA VAL A 139 15.81 -3.14 -14.35
C VAL A 139 17.21 -3.53 -13.84
N PRO A 140 18.15 -4.07 -14.67
CA PRO A 140 19.48 -4.47 -14.21
C PRO A 140 20.41 -3.28 -13.89
N ARG A 141 20.02 -2.03 -14.19
CA ARG A 141 20.81 -0.84 -13.92
C ARG A 141 20.61 -0.31 -12.50
N TYR A 142 19.49 -0.65 -11.86
CA TYR A 142 19.25 -0.32 -10.47
C TYR A 142 20.03 -1.27 -9.54
N ASP A 143 20.50 -0.75 -8.41
CA ASP A 143 21.16 -1.57 -7.40
C ASP A 143 20.18 -2.52 -6.73
N MET A 144 18.92 -2.07 -6.54
CA MET A 144 17.86 -2.91 -6.01
C MET A 144 16.47 -2.49 -6.50
N VAL A 145 15.56 -3.45 -6.51
CA VAL A 145 14.13 -3.26 -6.66
C VAL A 145 13.48 -3.50 -5.30
N LEU A 146 12.75 -2.52 -4.78
CA LEU A 146 11.88 -2.68 -3.62
C LEU A 146 10.44 -2.78 -4.09
N THR A 147 9.64 -3.67 -3.50
CA THR A 147 8.25 -3.85 -3.93
C THR A 147 7.28 -3.69 -2.77
N TYR A 148 6.12 -3.11 -3.05
CA TYR A 148 5.02 -2.96 -2.10
C TYR A 148 4.44 -4.32 -1.63
N GLY A 149 4.54 -5.36 -2.45
CA GLY A 149 4.01 -6.70 -2.18
C GLY A 149 4.44 -7.71 -3.23
N GLY A 150 3.74 -8.84 -3.26
CA GLY A 150 3.89 -9.89 -4.28
C GLY A 150 4.87 -11.02 -3.92
N GLY A 151 5.57 -10.91 -2.79
CA GLY A 151 6.40 -12.00 -2.25
C GLY A 151 7.36 -12.67 -3.24
N GLN A 152 7.55 -13.98 -3.09
CA GLN A 152 8.48 -14.75 -3.92
C GLN A 152 8.15 -14.71 -5.43
N PRO A 153 6.88 -14.78 -5.88
CA PRO A 153 6.55 -14.68 -7.31
C PRO A 153 7.05 -13.40 -7.97
N VAL A 154 6.95 -12.27 -7.28
CA VAL A 154 7.44 -10.97 -7.77
C VAL A 154 8.97 -10.92 -7.73
N ILE A 155 9.61 -11.43 -6.68
CA ILE A 155 11.07 -11.52 -6.57
C ILE A 155 11.64 -12.30 -7.75
N ASP A 156 11.08 -13.47 -8.04
CA ASP A 156 11.56 -14.33 -9.13
C ASP A 156 11.34 -13.69 -10.50
N ALA A 157 10.21 -13.01 -10.69
CA ALA A 157 9.93 -12.29 -11.92
C ALA A 157 10.93 -11.13 -12.15
N TYR A 158 11.23 -10.32 -11.13
CA TYR A 158 12.24 -9.26 -11.27
C TYR A 158 13.64 -9.80 -11.49
N ARG A 159 14.00 -10.91 -10.85
CA ARG A 159 15.28 -11.61 -11.10
C ARG A 159 15.37 -12.09 -12.54
N ALA A 160 14.29 -12.62 -13.09
CA ALA A 160 14.25 -13.03 -14.51
C ALA A 160 14.44 -11.85 -15.48
N PHE A 161 14.04 -10.62 -15.08
CA PHE A 161 14.35 -9.39 -15.81
C PHE A 161 15.73 -8.79 -15.48
N GLY A 162 16.55 -9.46 -14.69
CA GLY A 162 17.94 -9.07 -14.40
C GLY A 162 18.11 -8.18 -13.17
N ALA A 163 17.09 -8.04 -12.29
CA ALA A 163 17.27 -7.34 -11.04
C ALA A 163 18.36 -7.98 -10.17
N ARG A 164 19.30 -7.17 -9.70
CA ARG A 164 20.41 -7.62 -8.84
C ARG A 164 19.91 -8.06 -7.46
N LEU A 165 18.98 -7.31 -6.93
CA LEU A 165 18.30 -7.56 -5.66
C LEU A 165 16.83 -7.12 -5.79
N CYS A 166 15.91 -7.97 -5.36
CA CYS A 166 14.50 -7.62 -5.24
C CYS A 166 14.02 -8.00 -3.84
N VAL A 167 13.44 -7.05 -3.10
CA VAL A 167 12.98 -7.25 -1.72
C VAL A 167 11.62 -6.60 -1.52
N PRO A 168 10.62 -7.35 -1.01
CA PRO A 168 9.34 -6.78 -0.62
C PRO A 168 9.49 -5.91 0.64
N ILE A 169 9.05 -4.66 0.53
CA ILE A 169 8.83 -3.74 1.65
C ILE A 169 7.33 -3.53 1.74
N TYR A 170 6.67 -4.44 2.40
CA TYR A 170 5.23 -4.50 2.48
C TYR A 170 4.61 -3.23 3.05
N ASN A 171 3.34 -3.01 2.72
CA ASN A 171 2.50 -2.06 3.44
C ASN A 171 2.53 -2.32 4.95
N ALA A 172 2.13 -1.33 5.74
CA ALA A 172 2.24 -1.42 7.18
C ALA A 172 1.20 -0.54 7.89
N LEU A 173 1.11 -0.70 9.19
CA LEU A 173 0.33 0.15 10.05
C LEU A 173 1.09 1.46 10.35
N ASP A 174 0.40 2.59 10.19
CA ASP A 174 0.73 3.83 10.89
C ASP A 174 -0.16 3.94 12.13
N PRO A 175 0.37 3.71 13.35
CA PRO A 175 -0.44 3.70 14.56
C PRO A 175 -0.95 5.08 14.99
N ASP A 176 -0.39 6.16 14.45
CA ASP A 176 -0.87 7.53 14.71
C ASP A 176 -2.13 7.84 13.89
N THR A 177 -2.26 7.23 12.71
CA THR A 177 -3.44 7.42 11.83
C THR A 177 -4.53 6.37 12.04
N HIS A 178 -4.15 5.11 12.33
CA HIS A 178 -5.10 4.01 12.49
C HIS A 178 -4.97 3.39 13.89
N HIS A 179 -5.91 3.73 14.75
CA HIS A 179 -5.95 3.32 16.16
C HIS A 179 -7.40 3.20 16.65
N PRO A 180 -7.65 2.53 17.79
CA PRO A 180 -8.97 2.46 18.38
C PRO A 180 -9.52 3.84 18.74
N VAL A 181 -10.81 4.04 18.42
CA VAL A 181 -11.59 5.23 18.80
C VAL A 181 -12.94 4.79 19.36
N PRO A 182 -13.67 5.65 20.09
CA PRO A 182 -15.03 5.35 20.53
C PRO A 182 -15.94 5.01 19.34
N PRO A 183 -16.84 4.03 19.48
CA PRO A 183 -17.82 3.70 18.45
C PRO A 183 -18.71 4.87 18.08
N ASP A 184 -19.01 5.02 16.80
CA ASP A 184 -19.92 6.02 16.25
C ASP A 184 -21.20 5.36 15.74
N PRO A 185 -22.38 5.69 16.26
CA PRO A 185 -23.65 5.06 15.83
C PRO A 185 -23.93 5.19 14.33
N ARG A 186 -23.34 6.19 13.64
CA ARG A 186 -23.44 6.34 12.19
C ARG A 186 -22.92 5.11 11.43
N PHE A 187 -21.98 4.39 12.02
CA PHE A 187 -21.32 3.23 11.38
C PHE A 187 -21.67 1.88 12.04
N ALA A 188 -22.62 1.86 12.96
CA ALA A 188 -23.04 0.62 13.60
C ALA A 188 -23.62 -0.38 12.59
N ALA A 189 -23.02 -1.57 12.51
CA ALA A 189 -23.40 -2.67 11.62
C ALA A 189 -22.86 -4.00 12.14
N ASP A 190 -23.39 -5.12 11.62
CA ASP A 190 -22.81 -6.44 11.88
C ASP A 190 -21.60 -6.68 10.96
N LEU A 191 -21.62 -6.13 9.72
CA LEU A 191 -20.48 -6.11 8.82
C LEU A 191 -20.34 -4.75 8.15
N GLY A 192 -19.18 -4.09 8.32
CA GLY A 192 -18.79 -2.90 7.59
C GLY A 192 -17.89 -3.25 6.40
N PHE A 193 -18.16 -2.64 5.24
CA PHE A 193 -17.30 -2.75 4.07
C PHE A 193 -17.06 -1.37 3.46
N MET A 194 -15.80 -1.00 3.30
CA MET A 194 -15.41 0.29 2.75
C MET A 194 -14.59 0.07 1.49
N ALA A 195 -15.20 0.32 0.33
CA ALA A 195 -14.57 0.14 -0.97
C ALA A 195 -15.21 1.04 -2.03
N SER A 196 -14.43 1.67 -2.88
CA SER A 196 -14.96 2.26 -4.11
C SER A 196 -15.23 1.18 -5.15
N ARG A 197 -16.27 1.39 -5.96
CA ARG A 197 -16.61 0.52 -7.08
C ARG A 197 -15.57 0.70 -8.18
N LEU A 198 -14.72 -0.29 -8.35
CA LEU A 198 -13.69 -0.33 -9.39
C LEU A 198 -13.95 -1.53 -10.32
N PRO A 199 -13.74 -1.38 -11.66
CA PRO A 199 -13.99 -2.45 -12.61
C PRO A 199 -13.27 -3.77 -12.27
N ASP A 200 -12.03 -3.68 -11.81
CA ASP A 200 -11.17 -4.82 -11.46
C ASP A 200 -11.43 -5.43 -10.07
N ARG A 201 -12.50 -4.98 -9.39
CA ARG A 201 -12.90 -5.49 -8.08
C ARG A 201 -14.40 -5.70 -7.93
N GLU A 202 -15.23 -5.16 -8.83
CA GLU A 202 -16.68 -5.18 -8.68
C GLU A 202 -17.24 -6.61 -8.59
N ALA A 203 -16.79 -7.51 -9.46
CA ALA A 203 -17.22 -8.91 -9.45
C ALA A 203 -16.93 -9.60 -8.10
N ARG A 204 -15.77 -9.28 -7.51
CA ARG A 204 -15.42 -9.80 -6.16
C ARG A 204 -16.27 -9.17 -5.06
N CYS A 205 -16.59 -7.88 -5.17
CA CYS A 205 -17.53 -7.26 -4.22
C CYS A 205 -18.92 -7.93 -4.30
N ASP A 206 -19.38 -8.27 -5.49
CA ASP A 206 -20.64 -9.01 -5.69
C ASP A 206 -20.56 -10.40 -5.05
N ALA A 207 -19.47 -11.13 -5.28
CA ALA A 207 -19.29 -12.49 -4.80
C ALA A 207 -19.12 -12.56 -3.26
N PHE A 208 -18.49 -11.59 -2.63
CA PHE A 208 -18.19 -11.61 -1.20
C PHE A 208 -19.18 -10.80 -0.37
N PHE A 209 -19.37 -9.50 -0.67
CA PHE A 209 -20.20 -8.62 0.16
C PHE A 209 -21.69 -8.72 -0.16
N PHE A 210 -22.08 -8.49 -1.42
CA PHE A 210 -23.51 -8.49 -1.79
C PHE A 210 -24.13 -9.87 -1.65
N ARG A 211 -23.39 -10.91 -2.00
CA ARG A 211 -23.82 -12.30 -1.79
C ARG A 211 -24.00 -12.62 -0.31
N ALA A 212 -23.08 -12.20 0.55
CA ALA A 212 -23.19 -12.41 2.01
C ALA A 212 -24.42 -11.69 2.59
N ALA A 213 -24.67 -10.46 2.17
CA ALA A 213 -25.86 -9.71 2.61
C ALA A 213 -27.16 -10.41 2.23
N ALA A 214 -27.25 -10.95 1.00
CA ALA A 214 -28.40 -11.71 0.56
C ALA A 214 -28.61 -13.01 1.32
N LEU A 215 -27.54 -13.68 1.77
CA LEU A 215 -27.58 -14.93 2.54
C LEU A 215 -27.84 -14.72 4.03
N ALA A 216 -27.56 -13.53 4.58
CA ALA A 216 -27.78 -13.20 5.99
C ALA A 216 -28.76 -12.02 6.15
N PRO A 217 -30.05 -12.16 5.73
CA PRO A 217 -31.00 -11.04 5.70
C PRO A 217 -31.34 -10.46 7.06
N GLY A 218 -31.11 -11.19 8.14
CA GLY A 218 -31.28 -10.73 9.52
C GLY A 218 -30.12 -9.90 10.08
N ARG A 219 -29.02 -9.75 9.33
CA ARG A 219 -27.86 -8.99 9.73
C ARG A 219 -27.79 -7.65 9.02
N ARG A 220 -27.19 -6.65 9.67
CA ARG A 220 -27.04 -5.29 9.15
C ARG A 220 -25.68 -5.15 8.48
N PHE A 221 -25.71 -4.82 7.19
CA PHE A 221 -24.54 -4.56 6.39
C PHE A 221 -24.39 -3.06 6.14
N LEU A 222 -23.17 -2.55 6.20
CA LEU A 222 -22.85 -1.16 5.90
C LEU A 222 -21.84 -1.10 4.77
N LEU A 223 -22.18 -0.32 3.73
CA LEU A 223 -21.32 -0.08 2.57
C LEU A 223 -20.89 1.37 2.55
N GLY A 224 -19.57 1.63 2.57
CA GLY A 224 -18.97 2.93 2.32
C GLY A 224 -18.11 2.92 1.05
N GLY A 225 -17.94 4.09 0.44
CA GLY A 225 -17.11 4.27 -0.76
C GLY A 225 -17.90 4.87 -1.93
N ASN A 226 -17.18 5.16 -3.03
CA ASN A 226 -17.76 5.85 -4.18
C ASN A 226 -18.22 4.88 -5.26
N GLY A 227 -19.17 5.33 -6.11
CA GLY A 227 -19.56 4.64 -7.35
C GLY A 227 -20.64 3.56 -7.18
N TRP A 228 -21.24 3.41 -5.99
CA TRP A 228 -22.28 2.42 -5.72
C TRP A 228 -23.71 2.95 -5.95
N ASP A 229 -23.84 4.23 -6.30
CA ASP A 229 -25.13 4.82 -6.63
C ASP A 229 -25.80 4.06 -7.79
N GLY A 230 -27.09 3.77 -7.66
CA GLY A 230 -27.82 3.02 -8.66
C GLY A 230 -27.59 1.50 -8.69
N LYS A 231 -26.69 0.97 -7.85
CA LYS A 231 -26.57 -0.49 -7.68
C LYS A 231 -27.75 -1.04 -6.87
N GLY A 232 -28.42 -2.06 -7.38
CA GLY A 232 -29.43 -2.78 -6.62
C GLY A 232 -28.82 -3.44 -5.37
N MET A 233 -29.39 -3.14 -4.20
CA MET A 233 -28.89 -3.64 -2.90
C MET A 233 -29.99 -4.36 -2.16
N SER A 234 -29.61 -5.37 -1.38
CA SER A 234 -30.51 -6.04 -0.43
C SER A 234 -30.98 -5.04 0.64
N PRO A 235 -32.22 -5.17 1.18
CA PRO A 235 -32.77 -4.20 2.15
C PRO A 235 -31.95 -4.04 3.43
N ASN A 236 -31.15 -5.03 3.78
CA ASN A 236 -30.28 -5.04 4.96
C ASN A 236 -28.91 -4.36 4.73
N ILE A 237 -28.67 -3.81 3.50
CA ILE A 237 -27.47 -3.01 3.21
C ILE A 237 -27.80 -1.53 3.35
N ARG A 238 -27.08 -0.84 4.21
CA ARG A 238 -27.10 0.62 4.31
C ARG A 238 -25.88 1.21 3.61
N TYR A 239 -26.09 1.92 2.51
CA TYR A 239 -25.05 2.66 1.81
C TYR A 239 -24.91 4.06 2.41
N VAL A 240 -23.67 4.47 2.73
CA VAL A 240 -23.35 5.75 3.39
C VAL A 240 -22.55 6.69 2.49
N GLY A 241 -22.31 6.31 1.24
CA GLY A 241 -21.51 7.13 0.32
C GLY A 241 -20.02 7.15 0.70
N HIS A 242 -19.36 8.25 0.34
CA HIS A 242 -17.94 8.43 0.62
C HIS A 242 -17.67 8.48 2.14
N VAL A 243 -16.70 7.69 2.59
CA VAL A 243 -16.19 7.74 3.97
C VAL A 243 -14.83 8.41 3.95
N TYR A 244 -14.70 9.54 4.59
CA TYR A 244 -13.44 10.30 4.66
C TYR A 244 -12.43 9.62 5.57
N THR A 245 -11.15 9.80 5.31
CA THR A 245 -10.05 9.19 6.09
C THR A 245 -10.18 9.42 7.60
N ARG A 246 -10.64 10.62 8.02
CA ARG A 246 -10.91 10.94 9.42
C ARG A 246 -11.96 10.05 10.09
N ASP A 247 -12.86 9.45 9.30
CA ASP A 247 -13.95 8.57 9.77
C ASP A 247 -13.60 7.08 9.65
N HIS A 248 -12.45 6.72 9.06
CA HIS A 248 -12.03 5.30 8.86
C HIS A 248 -11.96 4.54 10.19
N ASN A 249 -11.34 5.13 11.21
CA ASN A 249 -11.25 4.51 12.54
C ASN A 249 -12.64 4.33 13.16
N ALA A 250 -13.52 5.34 13.04
CA ALA A 250 -14.87 5.25 13.57
C ALA A 250 -15.67 4.12 12.92
N LEU A 251 -15.58 3.94 11.59
CA LEU A 251 -16.21 2.82 10.89
C LEU A 251 -15.63 1.48 11.37
N ASN A 252 -14.30 1.37 11.40
CA ASN A 252 -13.62 0.15 11.81
C ASN A 252 -13.96 -0.26 13.25
N CYS A 253 -14.14 0.70 14.17
CA CYS A 253 -14.44 0.46 15.57
C CYS A 253 -15.94 0.28 15.86
N SER A 254 -16.84 0.64 14.92
CA SER A 254 -18.30 0.61 15.16
C SER A 254 -19.01 -0.59 14.58
N ALA A 255 -18.43 -1.22 13.55
CA ALA A 255 -18.95 -2.48 13.02
C ALA A 255 -18.46 -3.66 13.87
N LEU A 256 -19.31 -4.71 14.01
CA LEU A 256 -18.93 -5.93 14.71
C LEU A 256 -17.74 -6.61 14.01
N ALA A 257 -17.73 -6.61 12.68
CA ALA A 257 -16.60 -6.97 11.85
C ALA A 257 -16.49 -6.02 10.65
N VAL A 258 -15.30 -5.96 10.05
CA VAL A 258 -15.07 -5.27 8.78
C VAL A 258 -14.59 -6.25 7.72
N LEU A 259 -15.02 -6.03 6.46
CA LEU A 259 -14.64 -6.86 5.33
C LEU A 259 -13.52 -6.21 4.55
N ASN A 260 -12.55 -7.02 4.15
CA ASN A 260 -11.62 -6.72 3.09
C ASN A 260 -11.90 -7.62 1.88
N VAL A 261 -11.90 -7.04 0.68
CA VAL A 261 -11.93 -7.77 -0.59
C VAL A 261 -10.77 -7.27 -1.44
N THR A 262 -9.87 -8.17 -1.74
CA THR A 262 -8.65 -7.89 -2.51
C THR A 262 -8.99 -7.70 -4.00
N ARG A 263 -8.22 -6.89 -4.74
CA ARG A 263 -8.32 -6.76 -6.20
C ARG A 263 -7.90 -8.07 -6.87
N ASP A 264 -8.46 -8.38 -8.05
CA ASP A 264 -8.17 -9.63 -8.76
C ASP A 264 -6.69 -9.86 -8.97
N SER A 265 -5.96 -8.89 -9.50
CA SER A 265 -4.51 -8.98 -9.77
C SER A 265 -3.68 -9.24 -8.50
N MET A 266 -4.09 -8.69 -7.37
CA MET A 266 -3.40 -8.89 -6.08
C MET A 266 -3.72 -10.26 -5.49
N ALA A 267 -4.96 -10.73 -5.64
CA ALA A 267 -5.38 -12.04 -5.17
C ALA A 267 -4.71 -13.17 -5.98
N GLU A 268 -4.60 -13.00 -7.30
CA GLU A 268 -3.92 -13.95 -8.19
C GLU A 268 -2.40 -14.02 -7.93
N THR A 269 -1.77 -12.90 -7.65
CA THR A 269 -0.32 -12.85 -7.36
C THR A 269 0.00 -13.39 -5.96
N GLY A 270 -0.93 -13.22 -5.01
CA GLY A 270 -0.67 -13.49 -3.60
C GLY A 270 0.29 -12.49 -2.95
N PHE A 271 0.58 -12.68 -1.67
CA PHE A 271 1.56 -11.91 -0.90
C PHE A 271 1.44 -10.39 -1.05
N SER A 272 0.22 -9.89 -1.31
CA SER A 272 -0.05 -8.49 -1.62
C SER A 272 -1.13 -7.93 -0.68
N PRO A 273 -0.79 -7.71 0.61
CA PRO A 273 -1.77 -7.28 1.60
C PRO A 273 -2.34 -5.90 1.25
N PRO A 274 -3.68 -5.75 1.11
CA PRO A 274 -4.29 -4.44 0.99
C PRO A 274 -4.05 -3.57 2.23
N THR A 275 -4.06 -2.25 2.08
CA THR A 275 -3.93 -1.30 3.19
C THR A 275 -4.94 -1.57 4.31
N ARG A 276 -6.15 -1.98 3.95
CA ARG A 276 -7.23 -2.34 4.88
C ARG A 276 -6.83 -3.35 5.95
N VAL A 277 -5.98 -4.32 5.61
CA VAL A 277 -5.49 -5.33 6.56
C VAL A 277 -4.80 -4.67 7.75
N PHE A 278 -3.97 -3.67 7.49
CA PHE A 278 -3.22 -2.94 8.53
C PHE A 278 -4.10 -1.90 9.23
N GLU A 279 -4.92 -1.17 8.47
CA GLU A 279 -5.81 -0.11 8.97
C GLU A 279 -6.86 -0.67 9.95
N ALA A 280 -7.57 -1.73 9.55
CA ALA A 280 -8.58 -2.37 10.37
C ALA A 280 -7.98 -3.03 11.62
N ALA A 281 -6.87 -3.77 11.44
CA ALA A 281 -6.17 -4.38 12.58
C ALA A 281 -5.59 -3.31 13.52
N GLY A 282 -5.07 -2.19 13.00
CA GLY A 282 -4.60 -1.06 13.80
C GLY A 282 -5.69 -0.42 14.65
N ALA A 283 -6.90 -0.32 14.12
CA ALA A 283 -8.09 0.13 14.84
C ALA A 283 -8.63 -0.91 15.83
N GLY A 284 -8.09 -2.13 15.85
CA GLY A 284 -8.56 -3.22 16.71
C GLY A 284 -9.88 -3.86 16.23
N ALA A 285 -10.23 -3.69 14.95
CA ALA A 285 -11.41 -4.28 14.35
C ALA A 285 -11.22 -5.78 14.09
N CYS A 286 -12.31 -6.56 14.21
CA CYS A 286 -12.35 -7.92 13.70
C CYS A 286 -12.39 -7.89 12.19
N LEU A 287 -11.32 -8.35 11.55
CA LEU A 287 -11.20 -8.38 10.09
C LEU A 287 -11.68 -9.73 9.55
N ILE A 288 -12.59 -9.69 8.56
CA ILE A 288 -12.88 -10.78 7.64
C ILE A 288 -12.23 -10.41 6.30
N THR A 289 -11.41 -11.29 5.73
CA THR A 289 -10.79 -11.06 4.42
C THR A 289 -11.08 -12.23 3.48
N ASP A 290 -11.12 -11.95 2.18
CA ASP A 290 -11.04 -12.99 1.16
C ASP A 290 -9.74 -13.79 1.29
N ALA A 291 -9.77 -15.04 0.84
CA ALA A 291 -8.58 -15.90 0.85
C ALA A 291 -7.57 -15.43 -0.22
N TRP A 292 -6.32 -15.22 0.18
CA TRP A 292 -5.18 -14.96 -0.68
C TRP A 292 -3.90 -15.55 -0.09
N GLU A 293 -2.97 -15.97 -0.93
CA GLU A 293 -1.72 -16.59 -0.50
C GLU A 293 -0.83 -15.60 0.26
N GLY A 294 -0.33 -16.00 1.43
CA GLY A 294 0.59 -15.22 2.25
C GLY A 294 -0.06 -14.36 3.33
N ILE A 295 -1.37 -14.50 3.60
CA ILE A 295 -2.01 -13.80 4.73
C ILE A 295 -1.32 -14.13 6.06
N GLU A 296 -0.84 -15.35 6.22
CA GLU A 296 -0.18 -15.88 7.41
C GLU A 296 1.12 -15.14 7.77
N LEU A 297 1.72 -14.44 6.82
CA LEU A 297 2.87 -13.58 7.07
C LEU A 297 2.50 -12.36 7.94
N PHE A 298 1.24 -11.96 7.93
CA PHE A 298 0.75 -10.75 8.58
C PHE A 298 -0.15 -11.04 9.77
N LEU A 299 -1.12 -11.94 9.60
CA LEU A 299 -2.12 -12.28 10.60
C LEU A 299 -2.40 -13.79 10.61
N ASP A 300 -2.58 -14.34 11.79
CA ASP A 300 -2.88 -15.78 11.96
C ASP A 300 -4.37 -16.04 11.74
N PRO A 301 -4.73 -16.83 10.70
CA PRO A 301 -6.12 -17.19 10.41
C PRO A 301 -6.82 -17.88 11.59
N GLY A 302 -8.03 -17.42 11.89
CA GLY A 302 -8.87 -17.94 12.96
C GLY A 302 -8.64 -17.29 14.33
N THR A 303 -7.47 -16.73 14.59
CA THR A 303 -7.09 -16.06 15.84
C THR A 303 -6.91 -14.56 15.72
N GLU A 304 -6.36 -14.07 14.60
CA GLU A 304 -6.07 -12.66 14.33
C GLU A 304 -6.85 -12.12 13.13
N VAL A 305 -7.35 -13.00 12.27
CA VAL A 305 -8.16 -12.68 11.09
C VAL A 305 -9.10 -13.81 10.77
N MET A 306 -10.28 -13.51 10.23
CA MET A 306 -11.19 -14.51 9.68
C MET A 306 -11.03 -14.51 8.15
N VAL A 307 -10.81 -15.70 7.57
CA VAL A 307 -10.61 -15.85 6.12
C VAL A 307 -11.86 -16.49 5.52
N ALA A 308 -12.33 -15.95 4.40
CA ALA A 308 -13.48 -16.46 3.66
C ALA A 308 -13.12 -16.70 2.19
N ARG A 309 -13.60 -17.80 1.63
CA ARG A 309 -13.38 -18.16 0.21
C ARG A 309 -14.48 -17.61 -0.70
N ASP A 310 -15.63 -17.26 -0.12
CA ASP A 310 -16.79 -16.73 -0.83
C ASP A 310 -17.76 -16.00 0.11
N GLY A 311 -18.84 -15.46 -0.46
CA GLY A 311 -19.88 -14.75 0.30
C GLY A 311 -20.69 -15.64 1.25
N ALA A 312 -20.76 -16.96 1.03
CA ALA A 312 -21.42 -17.87 1.95
C ALA A 312 -20.61 -18.04 3.24
N GLU A 313 -19.28 -18.15 3.12
CA GLU A 313 -18.40 -18.17 4.29
C GLU A 313 -18.39 -16.82 5.02
N VAL A 314 -18.43 -15.69 4.30
CA VAL A 314 -18.60 -14.36 4.94
C VAL A 314 -19.90 -14.31 5.73
N ALA A 315 -21.03 -14.74 5.15
CA ALA A 315 -22.32 -14.79 5.85
C ALA A 315 -22.25 -15.67 7.10
N SER A 316 -21.70 -16.88 6.97
CA SER A 316 -21.51 -17.83 8.09
C SER A 316 -20.67 -17.22 9.22
N HIS A 317 -19.58 -16.53 8.87
CA HIS A 317 -18.76 -15.82 9.84
C HIS A 317 -19.55 -14.74 10.58
N VAL A 318 -20.30 -13.91 9.86
CA VAL A 318 -21.10 -12.82 10.44
C VAL A 318 -22.22 -13.39 11.36
N GLU A 319 -22.84 -14.48 10.97
CA GLU A 319 -23.90 -15.11 11.77
C GLU A 319 -23.38 -15.75 13.07
N ALA A 320 -22.19 -16.35 13.02
CA ALA A 320 -21.57 -17.03 14.16
C ALA A 320 -20.75 -16.07 15.07
N LEU A 321 -20.52 -14.82 14.64
CA LEU A 321 -19.64 -13.90 15.36
C LEU A 321 -20.37 -13.26 16.55
N THR A 322 -19.78 -13.41 17.74
CA THR A 322 -20.21 -12.68 18.94
C THR A 322 -19.32 -11.45 19.19
N PRO A 323 -19.83 -10.44 19.92
CA PRO A 323 -19.01 -9.25 20.27
C PRO A 323 -17.71 -9.62 21.00
N GLU A 324 -17.74 -10.62 21.89
CA GLU A 324 -16.56 -11.07 22.64
C GLU A 324 -15.52 -11.71 21.73
N ARG A 325 -15.97 -12.54 20.77
CA ARG A 325 -15.08 -13.16 19.78
C ARG A 325 -14.49 -12.11 18.84
N ALA A 326 -15.30 -11.19 18.35
CA ALA A 326 -14.86 -10.09 17.49
C ALA A 326 -13.76 -9.25 18.18
N ARG A 327 -14.01 -8.84 19.43
CA ARG A 327 -13.03 -8.09 20.21
C ARG A 327 -11.73 -8.85 20.40
N ARG A 328 -11.77 -10.14 20.76
CA ARG A 328 -10.54 -10.95 20.92
C ARG A 328 -9.72 -11.03 19.66
N ILE A 329 -10.35 -11.24 18.50
CA ILE A 329 -9.68 -11.28 17.19
C ILE A 329 -9.05 -9.93 16.87
N GLY A 330 -9.82 -8.84 16.99
CA GLY A 330 -9.33 -7.49 16.71
C GLY A 330 -8.17 -7.05 17.62
N GLU A 331 -8.25 -7.36 18.93
CA GLU A 331 -7.17 -7.09 19.87
C GLU A 331 -5.91 -7.92 19.57
N ALA A 332 -6.06 -9.18 19.16
CA ALA A 332 -4.93 -10.03 18.76
C ALA A 332 -4.28 -9.50 17.47
N ALA A 333 -5.08 -9.17 16.45
CA ALA A 333 -4.61 -8.55 15.22
C ALA A 333 -3.82 -7.26 15.50
N ARG A 334 -4.38 -6.37 16.31
CA ARG A 334 -3.71 -5.12 16.68
C ARG A 334 -2.36 -5.34 17.36
N ARG A 335 -2.30 -6.27 18.33
CA ARG A 335 -1.01 -6.61 18.98
C ARG A 335 0.02 -7.11 17.97
N ARG A 336 -0.39 -7.97 17.04
CA ARG A 336 0.47 -8.49 15.96
C ARG A 336 1.02 -7.36 15.09
N MET A 337 0.13 -6.44 14.64
CA MET A 337 0.53 -5.29 13.81
C MET A 337 1.53 -4.38 14.53
N LEU A 338 1.27 -4.03 15.77
CA LEU A 338 2.18 -3.18 16.56
C LEU A 338 3.52 -3.85 16.83
N ALA A 339 3.57 -5.17 16.98
CA ALA A 339 4.79 -5.91 17.27
C ALA A 339 5.74 -6.06 16.08
N GLY A 340 5.24 -6.06 14.82
CA GLY A 340 6.09 -6.38 13.67
C GLY A 340 5.72 -5.74 12.33
N HIS A 341 4.58 -5.04 12.24
CA HIS A 341 4.05 -4.59 10.95
C HIS A 341 3.70 -3.11 10.93
N THR A 342 4.53 -2.26 11.56
CA THR A 342 4.43 -0.80 11.44
C THR A 342 5.42 -0.26 10.41
N TYR A 343 5.23 0.96 9.93
CA TYR A 343 6.20 1.62 9.04
C TYR A 343 7.58 1.81 9.70
N ALA A 344 7.65 1.90 11.04
CA ALA A 344 8.92 1.91 11.75
C ALA A 344 9.70 0.60 11.52
N HIS A 345 9.03 -0.56 11.53
CA HIS A 345 9.67 -1.84 11.21
C HIS A 345 10.12 -1.88 9.75
N ARG A 346 9.31 -1.37 8.80
CA ARG A 346 9.69 -1.30 7.39
C ARG A 346 10.90 -0.38 7.15
N ALA A 347 10.95 0.76 7.85
CA ALA A 347 12.12 1.65 7.78
C ALA A 347 13.40 0.96 8.26
N ILE A 348 13.35 0.15 9.33
CA ILE A 348 14.49 -0.64 9.78
C ILE A 348 14.93 -1.63 8.70
N GLU A 349 14.01 -2.30 8.01
CA GLU A 349 14.31 -3.20 6.90
C GLU A 349 15.02 -2.46 5.76
N VAL A 350 14.49 -1.29 5.35
CA VAL A 350 15.09 -0.45 4.31
C VAL A 350 16.48 0.02 4.71
N VAL A 351 16.66 0.53 5.94
CA VAL A 351 17.96 1.00 6.44
C VAL A 351 18.99 -0.13 6.43
N ARG A 352 18.62 -1.36 6.80
CA ARG A 352 19.53 -2.52 6.71
C ARG A 352 19.96 -2.82 5.28
N LEU A 353 19.04 -2.72 4.32
CA LEU A 353 19.37 -2.90 2.90
C LEU A 353 20.32 -1.81 2.41
N LEU A 354 20.06 -0.55 2.74
CA LEU A 354 20.89 0.57 2.36
C LEU A 354 22.30 0.47 2.95
N THR A 355 22.43 0.05 4.19
CA THR A 355 23.74 -0.11 4.85
C THR A 355 24.51 -1.33 4.33
N GLY A 356 23.83 -2.40 3.96
CA GLY A 356 24.41 -3.56 3.31
C GLY A 356 24.90 -3.26 1.90
N ALA A 357 24.17 -2.41 1.16
CA ALA A 357 24.54 -1.99 -0.20
C ALA A 357 25.66 -0.94 -0.22
N ALA A 358 25.73 -0.07 0.79
CA ALA A 358 26.77 0.94 0.96
C ALA A 358 28.11 0.37 1.46
N ALA A 359 28.15 -0.90 1.92
CA ALA A 359 29.40 -1.56 2.25
C ALA A 359 30.23 -1.76 0.97
N PRO A 360 31.50 -1.29 0.91
CA PRO A 360 32.26 -1.27 -0.33
C PRO A 360 32.39 -2.67 -0.93
N ALA A 361 32.32 -2.75 -2.27
CA ALA A 361 32.56 -3.94 -3.11
C ALA A 361 33.97 -4.58 -2.94
N ALA A 362 34.61 -4.36 -1.81
CA ALA A 362 35.99 -4.76 -1.50
C ALA A 362 36.15 -6.25 -1.15
N ARG A 363 35.13 -7.10 -1.30
CA ARG A 363 35.24 -8.55 -1.06
C ARG A 363 34.55 -9.44 -2.08
N ARG A 364 34.79 -9.19 -3.39
CA ARG A 364 34.47 -10.16 -4.44
C ARG A 364 35.62 -10.29 -5.44
N THR A 365 36.81 -10.54 -4.94
CA THR A 365 37.90 -11.16 -5.72
C THR A 365 38.49 -12.27 -4.86
N ALA A 366 37.93 -13.45 -4.97
CA ALA A 366 38.58 -14.74 -4.78
C ALA A 366 37.62 -15.82 -5.34
#